data_35d811b2f027ddbbf589590585f75175
#
_entry.id   35d811b2f027ddbbf589590585f75175
#
_cell.length_a   1.000
_cell.length_b   1.000
_cell.length_c   1.000
_cell.angle_alpha   90.00
_cell.angle_beta   90.00
_cell.angle_gamma   90.00
#
_symmetry.space_group_name_H-M   'P 1'
#
loop_
_entity.id
_entity.type
_entity.pdbx_description
1 polymer ?
#
loop_
_entity_poly.entity_id
_entity_poly.type
_entity_poly.pdbx_seq_one_letter_code
_entity_poly.pdbx_strand_id
1 'polypeptide(L)'
;MLAKLINEKFANKKDGNQLLEVYEEQEVSSELEPELISPEEQDELLDETDKESGEEEENKKIFQELNHTVVQKQLYLSPELSREDLAQIVHLNNARFARMIRECTGTNFNGYINGLRINYAIKLMKKYSNYTIRAIADESGFNSAPILYNLFKKKTGMTPYEFKKAQDTLRN
;
A
#
# COMPACT_ATOMS: atom_id res chain seq x y z
N MET A 1 -22.88 -8.30 6.02
CA MET A 1 -21.90 -9.36 6.31
C MET A 1 -20.46 -8.88 6.15
N LEU A 2 -20.11 -8.20 5.06
CA LEU A 2 -18.77 -7.61 4.78
C LEU A 2 -18.22 -6.72 5.91
N ALA A 3 -19.05 -5.81 6.45
CA ALA A 3 -18.66 -4.90 7.52
C ALA A 3 -18.25 -5.59 8.83
N LYS A 4 -18.82 -6.77 9.11
CA LYS A 4 -18.55 -7.53 10.33
C LYS A 4 -17.20 -8.25 10.27
N LEU A 5 -16.88 -8.88 9.15
CA LEU A 5 -15.59 -9.54 8.90
C LEU A 5 -14.42 -8.55 8.93
N ILE A 6 -14.62 -7.37 8.35
CA ILE A 6 -13.61 -6.30 8.35
C ILE A 6 -13.39 -5.74 9.77
N ASN A 7 -14.47 -5.56 10.54
CA ASN A 7 -14.34 -5.08 11.92
C ASN A 7 -13.66 -6.10 12.85
N GLU A 8 -13.93 -7.38 12.71
CA GLU A 8 -13.30 -8.41 13.56
C GLU A 8 -11.79 -8.53 13.33
N LYS A 9 -11.33 -8.37 12.09
CA LYS A 9 -9.90 -8.53 11.75
C LYS A 9 -9.06 -7.25 11.89
N PHE A 10 -9.67 -6.08 11.73
CA PHE A 10 -8.94 -4.79 11.67
C PHE A 10 -9.36 -3.77 12.74
N ALA A 11 -10.22 -4.12 13.69
CA ALA A 11 -10.75 -3.20 14.71
C ALA A 11 -9.73 -2.77 15.79
N ASN A 12 -8.57 -3.42 15.89
CA ASN A 12 -7.68 -3.30 17.05
C ASN A 12 -6.50 -2.34 16.88
N LYS A 13 -6.56 -1.34 15.97
CA LYS A 13 -5.43 -0.43 15.74
C LYS A 13 -5.80 1.06 15.89
N LYS A 14 -6.53 1.42 16.95
CA LYS A 14 -6.86 2.82 17.25
C LYS A 14 -6.36 3.37 18.57
N ASP A 15 -5.44 2.73 19.25
CA ASP A 15 -4.86 3.26 20.49
C ASP A 15 -3.33 3.20 20.45
N GLY A 16 -2.72 4.20 19.84
CA GLY A 16 -1.27 4.34 19.73
C GLY A 16 -0.84 5.80 19.58
N ASN A 17 -1.51 6.70 20.30
CA ASN A 17 -1.04 8.07 20.42
C ASN A 17 -0.16 8.15 21.67
N GLN A 18 1.13 7.79 21.53
CA GLN A 18 2.17 8.28 22.46
C GLN A 18 3.58 7.98 21.95
N LEU A 19 4.40 9.00 22.17
CA LEU A 19 5.86 9.05 22.14
C LEU A 19 6.49 9.56 20.84
N LEU A 20 6.52 10.88 20.79
CA LEU A 20 7.56 11.69 20.17
C LEU A 20 8.89 11.44 20.92
N GLU A 21 9.62 10.40 20.54
CA GLU A 21 11.06 10.36 20.82
C GLU A 21 11.79 10.81 19.56
N VAL A 22 12.51 11.90 19.74
CA VAL A 22 13.47 12.47 18.79
C VAL A 22 14.60 11.45 18.62
N TYR A 23 14.54 10.70 17.53
CA TYR A 23 15.71 9.92 17.10
C TYR A 23 16.48 10.73 16.08
N GLU A 24 17.74 11.00 16.42
CA GLU A 24 18.71 11.63 15.54
C GLU A 24 18.78 10.90 14.19
N GLU A 25 18.79 11.71 13.13
CA GLU A 25 18.94 11.26 11.75
C GLU A 25 20.32 10.61 11.59
N GLN A 26 20.39 9.29 11.63
CA GLN A 26 21.52 8.59 11.03
C GLN A 26 21.29 8.59 9.53
N GLU A 27 22.20 9.23 8.81
CA GLU A 27 22.31 9.13 7.36
C GLU A 27 22.37 7.66 6.98
N VAL A 28 21.29 7.18 6.35
CA VAL A 28 21.32 5.87 5.69
C VAL A 28 22.18 6.06 4.46
N SER A 29 23.46 5.65 4.57
CA SER A 29 24.40 5.63 3.47
C SER A 29 23.78 4.87 2.28
N SER A 30 24.06 5.36 1.09
CA SER A 30 23.49 4.95 -0.19
C SER A 30 23.92 3.55 -0.68
N GLU A 31 24.38 2.69 0.20
CA GLU A 31 24.82 1.31 -0.09
C GLU A 31 23.90 0.30 0.61
N LEU A 32 22.65 0.21 0.15
CA LEU A 32 21.83 -0.96 0.40
C LEU A 32 21.55 -1.61 -0.93
N GLU A 33 22.20 -2.77 -1.11
CA GLU A 33 22.00 -3.73 -2.16
C GLU A 33 20.51 -3.98 -2.46
N PRO A 34 20.13 -4.32 -3.70
CA PRO A 34 18.73 -4.58 -4.07
C PRO A 34 18.31 -5.97 -3.58
N GLU A 35 18.23 -6.19 -2.27
CA GLU A 35 17.61 -7.39 -1.72
C GLU A 35 16.25 -7.08 -1.14
N LEU A 36 15.32 -7.90 -1.56
CA LEU A 36 13.93 -8.10 -1.17
C LEU A 36 12.89 -7.50 -2.11
N ILE A 37 12.97 -7.94 -3.35
CA ILE A 37 11.77 -8.33 -4.06
C ILE A 37 11.30 -9.60 -3.37
N SER A 38 10.20 -9.53 -2.63
CA SER A 38 9.67 -10.69 -1.92
C SER A 38 9.33 -11.81 -2.91
N PRO A 39 9.44 -13.11 -2.50
CA PRO A 39 9.12 -14.26 -3.38
C PRO A 39 7.72 -14.25 -3.98
N GLU A 40 6.85 -13.34 -3.56
CA GLU A 40 5.46 -13.19 -4.02
C GLU A 40 5.32 -12.55 -5.42
N GLU A 41 6.40 -12.07 -6.04
CA GLU A 41 6.37 -11.60 -7.44
C GLU A 41 6.38 -12.74 -8.47
N GLN A 42 6.49 -14.00 -8.04
CA GLN A 42 6.54 -15.17 -8.93
C GLN A 42 5.17 -15.80 -9.24
N ASP A 43 4.06 -15.17 -8.86
CA ASP A 43 2.70 -15.67 -9.15
C ASP A 43 2.22 -15.25 -10.56
N GLU A 44 3.13 -15.20 -11.54
CA GLU A 44 2.86 -14.63 -12.87
C GLU A 44 2.43 -15.63 -13.95
N LEU A 45 2.19 -16.87 -13.63
CA LEU A 45 1.79 -17.87 -14.63
C LEU A 45 0.49 -18.57 -14.26
N LEU A 46 -0.63 -17.86 -14.33
CA LEU A 46 -1.93 -18.51 -14.41
C LEU A 46 -2.71 -18.01 -15.64
N ASP A 47 -2.59 -18.82 -16.65
CA ASP A 47 -3.54 -19.21 -17.71
C ASP A 47 -4.42 -18.09 -18.30
N GLU A 48 -4.02 -17.68 -19.51
CA GLU A 48 -4.85 -16.89 -20.43
C GLU A 48 -5.87 -17.80 -21.11
N THR A 49 -6.94 -18.19 -20.40
CA THR A 49 -8.06 -18.85 -21.07
C THR A 49 -9.38 -18.16 -20.76
N ASP A 50 -10.04 -17.75 -21.83
CA ASP A 50 -11.43 -17.36 -22.00
C ASP A 50 -11.90 -16.09 -21.27
N LYS A 51 -11.76 -14.97 -21.99
CA LYS A 51 -12.45 -13.71 -21.69
C LYS A 51 -13.90 -13.78 -22.18
N GLU A 52 -14.82 -14.05 -21.29
CA GLU A 52 -16.23 -13.71 -21.51
C GLU A 52 -16.44 -12.22 -21.20
N SER A 53 -16.98 -11.45 -22.18
CA SER A 53 -17.18 -10.00 -22.05
C SER A 53 -18.06 -9.59 -20.86
N GLY A 54 -18.87 -10.50 -20.33
CA GLY A 54 -19.69 -10.30 -19.14
C GLY A 54 -18.89 -10.31 -17.82
N GLU A 55 -17.81 -11.07 -17.76
CA GLU A 55 -16.99 -11.18 -16.56
C GLU A 55 -16.15 -9.92 -16.31
N GLU A 56 -15.70 -9.25 -17.37
CA GLU A 56 -14.94 -7.98 -17.24
C GLU A 56 -15.78 -6.87 -16.60
N GLU A 57 -17.04 -6.74 -16.99
CA GLU A 57 -17.92 -5.70 -16.43
C GLU A 57 -18.32 -6.01 -14.99
N GLU A 58 -18.50 -7.29 -14.66
CA GLU A 58 -18.73 -7.72 -13.28
C GLU A 58 -17.50 -7.46 -12.42
N ASN A 59 -16.30 -7.81 -12.89
CA ASN A 59 -15.03 -7.55 -12.20
C ASN A 59 -14.83 -6.06 -11.92
N LYS A 60 -15.15 -5.18 -12.86
CA LYS A 60 -15.09 -3.72 -12.65
C LYS A 60 -15.98 -3.26 -11.51
N LYS A 61 -17.22 -3.74 -11.44
CA LYS A 61 -18.18 -3.39 -10.37
C LYS A 61 -17.68 -3.88 -9.02
N ILE A 62 -17.25 -5.15 -8.94
CA ILE A 62 -16.69 -5.74 -7.72
C ILE A 62 -15.46 -4.93 -7.25
N PHE A 63 -14.58 -4.59 -8.18
CA PHE A 63 -13.39 -3.80 -7.87
C PHE A 63 -13.73 -2.40 -7.35
N GLN A 64 -14.70 -1.72 -7.92
CA GLN A 64 -15.13 -0.38 -7.46
C GLN A 64 -15.63 -0.41 -6.02
N GLU A 65 -16.45 -1.39 -5.66
CA GLU A 65 -16.94 -1.58 -4.28
C GLU A 65 -15.81 -1.94 -3.32
N LEU A 66 -14.91 -2.84 -3.74
CA LEU A 66 -13.73 -3.20 -2.98
C LEU A 66 -12.83 -1.99 -2.76
N ASN A 67 -12.46 -1.28 -3.81
CA ASN A 67 -11.60 -0.10 -3.73
C ASN A 67 -12.20 0.98 -2.82
N HIS A 68 -13.50 1.23 -2.93
CA HIS A 68 -14.20 2.13 -2.02
C HIS A 68 -14.03 1.69 -0.57
N THR A 69 -14.23 0.41 -0.29
CA THR A 69 -14.09 -0.15 1.07
C THR A 69 -12.65 -0.08 1.58
N VAL A 70 -11.66 -0.46 0.75
CA VAL A 70 -10.23 -0.41 1.08
C VAL A 70 -9.79 1.01 1.41
N VAL A 71 -10.23 1.99 0.63
CA VAL A 71 -9.87 3.41 0.84
C VAL A 71 -10.60 4.00 2.04
N GLN A 72 -11.91 3.81 2.17
CA GLN A 72 -12.71 4.39 3.26
C GLN A 72 -12.31 3.85 4.62
N LYS A 73 -12.03 2.55 4.72
CA LYS A 73 -11.60 1.91 5.95
C LYS A 73 -10.09 1.91 6.15
N GLN A 74 -9.34 2.47 5.20
CA GLN A 74 -7.89 2.54 5.23
C GLN A 74 -7.24 1.17 5.45
N LEU A 75 -7.80 0.09 4.88
CA LEU A 75 -7.30 -1.27 5.08
C LEU A 75 -5.85 -1.42 4.63
N TYR A 76 -5.43 -0.65 3.62
CA TYR A 76 -4.06 -0.62 3.11
C TYR A 76 -3.01 -0.17 4.14
N LEU A 77 -3.41 0.46 5.27
CA LEU A 77 -2.49 0.85 6.35
C LEU A 77 -2.12 -0.33 7.26
N SER A 78 -2.83 -1.47 7.16
CA SER A 78 -2.41 -2.67 7.86
C SER A 78 -1.22 -3.32 7.14
N PRO A 79 -0.04 -3.46 7.79
CA PRO A 79 1.11 -4.12 7.17
C PRO A 79 0.85 -5.60 6.84
N GLU A 80 -0.10 -6.22 7.56
CA GLU A 80 -0.45 -7.65 7.45
C GLU A 80 -1.56 -7.92 6.43
N LEU A 81 -2.05 -6.87 5.73
CA LEU A 81 -3.10 -7.04 4.74
C LEU A 81 -2.62 -7.95 3.60
N SER A 82 -3.26 -9.10 3.45
CA SER A 82 -2.95 -10.07 2.41
C SER A 82 -3.94 -10.01 1.23
N ARG A 83 -3.52 -10.61 0.10
CA ARG A 83 -4.39 -10.80 -1.06
C ARG A 83 -5.60 -11.66 -0.71
N GLU A 84 -5.38 -12.72 0.07
CA GLU A 84 -6.40 -13.66 0.53
C GLU A 84 -7.50 -12.97 1.34
N ASP A 85 -7.14 -11.99 2.16
CA ASP A 85 -8.10 -11.23 2.96
C ASP A 85 -9.08 -10.46 2.08
N LEU A 86 -8.56 -9.78 1.04
CA LEU A 86 -9.42 -9.03 0.13
C LEU A 86 -10.21 -9.94 -0.82
N ALA A 87 -9.63 -11.05 -1.28
CA ALA A 87 -10.32 -12.03 -2.10
C ALA A 87 -11.52 -12.65 -1.36
N GLN A 88 -11.34 -12.98 -0.07
CA GLN A 88 -12.44 -13.46 0.78
C GLN A 88 -13.56 -12.44 0.97
N ILE A 89 -13.20 -11.16 1.12
CA ILE A 89 -14.17 -10.06 1.26
C ILE A 89 -15.11 -9.99 0.06
N VAL A 90 -14.61 -10.21 -1.14
CA VAL A 90 -15.40 -10.15 -2.38
C VAL A 90 -15.88 -11.53 -2.85
N HIS A 91 -15.62 -12.57 -2.07
CA HIS A 91 -16.00 -13.96 -2.36
C HIS A 91 -15.45 -14.50 -3.69
N LEU A 92 -14.24 -14.06 -4.07
CA LEU A 92 -13.52 -14.54 -5.24
C LEU A 92 -12.42 -15.53 -4.83
N ASN A 93 -12.10 -16.49 -5.71
CA ASN A 93 -10.89 -17.26 -5.57
C ASN A 93 -9.66 -16.39 -5.92
N ASN A 94 -8.47 -16.81 -5.47
CA ASN A 94 -7.24 -16.05 -5.63
C ASN A 94 -6.88 -15.75 -7.09
N ALA A 95 -7.17 -16.68 -8.02
CA ALA A 95 -6.85 -16.50 -9.44
C ALA A 95 -7.74 -15.42 -10.08
N ARG A 96 -9.07 -15.50 -9.89
CA ARG A 96 -10.00 -14.46 -10.38
C ARG A 96 -9.72 -13.11 -9.73
N PHE A 97 -9.42 -13.10 -8.42
CA PHE A 97 -9.08 -11.87 -7.71
C PHE A 97 -7.82 -11.20 -8.28
N ALA A 98 -6.73 -11.97 -8.50
CA ALA A 98 -5.49 -11.45 -9.07
C ALA A 98 -5.71 -10.90 -10.48
N ARG A 99 -6.49 -11.60 -11.32
CA ARG A 99 -6.88 -11.15 -12.66
C ARG A 99 -7.66 -9.84 -12.59
N MET A 100 -8.70 -9.76 -11.77
CA MET A 100 -9.50 -8.54 -11.56
C MET A 100 -8.63 -7.34 -11.15
N ILE A 101 -7.72 -7.51 -10.18
CA ILE A 101 -6.81 -6.44 -9.77
C ILE A 101 -5.96 -5.96 -10.95
N ARG A 102 -5.39 -6.90 -11.72
CA ARG A 102 -4.54 -6.56 -12.87
C ARG A 102 -5.31 -5.84 -13.97
N GLU A 103 -6.50 -6.29 -14.29
CA GLU A 103 -7.38 -5.67 -15.29
C GLU A 103 -7.80 -4.26 -14.88
N CYS A 104 -8.17 -4.06 -13.62
CA CYS A 104 -8.68 -2.78 -13.15
C CYS A 104 -7.59 -1.76 -12.78
N THR A 105 -6.37 -2.20 -12.44
CA THR A 105 -5.31 -1.31 -11.93
C THR A 105 -4.04 -1.28 -12.79
N GLY A 106 -3.91 -2.21 -13.75
CA GLY A 106 -2.68 -2.38 -14.55
C GLY A 106 -1.49 -2.93 -13.75
N THR A 107 -1.71 -3.41 -12.51
CA THR A 107 -0.64 -3.91 -11.64
C THR A 107 -1.13 -5.09 -10.80
N ASN A 108 -0.22 -5.78 -10.09
CA ASN A 108 -0.60 -6.84 -9.16
C ASN A 108 -1.11 -6.26 -7.81
N PHE A 109 -1.54 -7.15 -6.90
CA PHE A 109 -2.04 -6.77 -5.56
C PHE A 109 -1.06 -5.89 -4.79
N ASN A 110 0.23 -6.27 -4.74
CA ASN A 110 1.25 -5.51 -4.03
C ASN A 110 1.43 -4.11 -4.64
N GLY A 111 1.45 -4.00 -5.96
CA GLY A 111 1.53 -2.72 -6.66
C GLY A 111 0.33 -1.82 -6.37
N TYR A 112 -0.88 -2.38 -6.34
CA TYR A 112 -2.10 -1.66 -5.98
C TYR A 112 -2.06 -1.14 -4.55
N ILE A 113 -1.79 -2.00 -3.56
CA ILE A 113 -1.75 -1.61 -2.13
C ILE A 113 -0.61 -0.62 -1.86
N ASN A 114 0.60 -0.91 -2.37
CA ASN A 114 1.74 -0.01 -2.22
C ASN A 114 1.50 1.35 -2.88
N GLY A 115 0.76 1.38 -3.98
CA GLY A 115 0.30 2.62 -4.61
C GLY A 115 -0.53 3.50 -3.67
N LEU A 116 -1.47 2.90 -2.93
CA LEU A 116 -2.28 3.59 -1.93
C LEU A 116 -1.43 4.07 -0.73
N ARG A 117 -0.53 3.20 -0.22
CA ARG A 117 0.38 3.52 0.89
C ARG A 117 1.30 4.71 0.54
N ILE A 118 1.87 4.75 -0.67
CA ILE A 118 2.71 5.88 -1.10
C ILE A 118 1.90 7.17 -1.20
N ASN A 119 0.67 7.11 -1.73
CA ASN A 119 -0.19 8.29 -1.78
C ASN A 119 -0.51 8.81 -0.38
N TYR A 120 -0.67 7.91 0.59
CA TYR A 120 -0.87 8.30 2.00
C TYR A 120 0.41 8.87 2.62
N ALA A 121 1.58 8.26 2.38
CA ALA A 121 2.88 8.80 2.81
C ALA A 121 3.12 10.22 2.29
N ILE A 122 2.79 10.50 1.02
CA ILE A 122 2.86 11.85 0.45
C ILE A 122 1.98 12.83 1.22
N LYS A 123 0.76 12.42 1.60
CA LYS A 123 -0.14 13.26 2.41
C LYS A 123 0.44 13.54 3.80
N LEU A 124 1.03 12.53 4.45
CA LEU A 124 1.69 12.71 5.75
C LEU A 124 2.87 13.68 5.66
N MET A 125 3.76 13.53 4.67
CA MET A 125 4.90 14.42 4.45
C MET A 125 4.46 15.87 4.20
N LYS A 126 3.36 16.05 3.48
CA LYS A 126 2.78 17.40 3.27
C LYS A 126 2.13 17.97 4.52
N LYS A 127 1.60 17.15 5.41
CA LYS A 127 0.88 17.60 6.60
C LYS A 127 1.80 17.82 7.79
N TYR A 128 2.79 16.93 7.99
CA TYR A 128 3.62 16.86 9.18
C TYR A 128 5.11 17.04 8.84
N SER A 129 5.65 18.24 9.02
CA SER A 129 7.06 18.54 8.76
C SER A 129 8.01 17.85 9.73
N ASN A 130 7.56 17.56 10.95
CA ASN A 130 8.35 16.96 12.03
C ASN A 130 8.39 15.42 12.00
N TYR A 131 7.63 14.76 11.11
CA TYR A 131 7.68 13.29 11.03
C TYR A 131 9.00 12.82 10.41
N THR A 132 9.62 11.81 11.01
CA THR A 132 10.75 11.10 10.40
C THR A 132 10.27 10.21 9.25
N ILE A 133 11.17 9.84 8.33
CA ILE A 133 10.83 8.90 7.25
C ILE A 133 10.38 7.55 7.80
N ARG A 134 10.97 7.11 8.94
CA ARG A 134 10.54 5.90 9.62
C ARG A 134 9.11 6.00 10.14
N ALA A 135 8.77 7.08 10.83
CA ALA A 135 7.40 7.31 11.30
C ALA A 135 6.41 7.34 10.14
N ILE A 136 6.78 7.96 9.02
CA ILE A 136 5.95 7.98 7.81
C ILE A 136 5.76 6.57 7.24
N ALA A 137 6.81 5.74 7.22
CA ALA A 137 6.71 4.35 6.77
C ALA A 137 5.73 3.56 7.64
N ASP A 138 5.92 3.61 8.96
CA ASP A 138 5.08 2.90 9.93
C ASP A 138 3.60 3.34 9.83
N GLU A 139 3.33 4.65 9.79
CA GLU A 139 1.98 5.19 9.65
C GLU A 139 1.33 4.90 8.28
N SER A 140 2.14 4.69 7.25
CA SER A 140 1.66 4.37 5.90
C SER A 140 1.48 2.87 5.67
N GLY A 141 1.70 2.03 6.68
CA GLY A 141 1.52 0.58 6.61
C GLY A 141 2.68 -0.17 5.95
N PHE A 142 3.85 0.45 5.79
CA PHE A 142 5.04 -0.25 5.33
C PHE A 142 5.73 -0.98 6.49
N ASN A 143 6.22 -2.18 6.22
CA ASN A 143 6.95 -2.98 7.20
C ASN A 143 8.32 -2.38 7.57
N SER A 144 8.89 -1.52 6.72
CA SER A 144 10.16 -0.85 6.99
C SER A 144 10.36 0.42 6.15
N ALA A 145 11.20 1.33 6.64
CA ALA A 145 11.56 2.55 5.92
C ALA A 145 12.28 2.30 4.59
N PRO A 146 13.19 1.30 4.45
CA PRO A 146 13.81 0.96 3.16
C PRO A 146 12.79 0.59 2.07
N ILE A 147 11.74 -0.14 2.41
CA ILE A 147 10.67 -0.50 1.46
C ILE A 147 9.95 0.77 0.97
N LEU A 148 9.56 1.65 1.89
CA LEU A 148 9.00 2.95 1.52
C LEU A 148 9.95 3.70 0.60
N TYR A 149 11.24 3.79 0.95
CA TYR A 149 12.25 4.54 0.22
C TYR A 149 12.33 4.10 -1.25
N ASN A 150 12.49 2.79 -1.48
CA ASN A 150 12.63 2.22 -2.82
C ASN A 150 11.37 2.42 -3.67
N LEU A 151 10.21 2.11 -3.12
CA LEU A 151 8.94 2.23 -3.82
C LEU A 151 8.55 3.70 -4.08
N PHE A 152 8.85 4.58 -3.14
CA PHE A 152 8.62 6.02 -3.27
C PHE A 152 9.49 6.61 -4.41
N LYS A 153 10.79 6.29 -4.42
CA LYS A 153 11.70 6.72 -5.48
C LYS A 153 11.29 6.18 -6.84
N LYS A 154 10.92 4.89 -6.91
CA LYS A 154 10.40 4.27 -8.15
C LYS A 154 9.15 4.98 -8.66
N LYS A 155 8.23 5.38 -7.79
CA LYS A 155 6.96 6.01 -8.16
C LYS A 155 7.07 7.50 -8.47
N THR A 156 7.88 8.25 -7.71
CA THR A 156 7.94 9.72 -7.78
C THR A 156 9.17 10.27 -8.48
N GLY A 157 10.18 9.44 -8.72
CA GLY A 157 11.47 9.84 -9.28
C GLY A 157 12.43 10.46 -8.26
N MET A 158 12.01 10.71 -7.02
CA MET A 158 12.82 11.32 -5.97
C MET A 158 12.71 10.53 -4.67
N THR A 159 13.69 10.68 -3.80
CA THR A 159 13.67 10.03 -2.48
C THR A 159 12.65 10.68 -1.55
N PRO A 160 12.16 9.99 -0.52
CA PRO A 160 11.29 10.59 0.49
C PRO A 160 11.91 11.80 1.18
N TYR A 161 13.21 11.77 1.41
CA TYR A 161 13.96 12.89 2.01
C TYR A 161 13.98 14.12 1.11
N GLU A 162 14.32 13.95 -0.17
CA GLU A 162 14.30 15.06 -1.17
C GLU A 162 12.91 15.66 -1.30
N PHE A 163 11.89 14.81 -1.33
CA PHE A 163 10.51 15.27 -1.40
C PHE A 163 10.13 16.09 -0.17
N LYS A 164 10.45 15.61 1.04
CA LYS A 164 10.19 16.32 2.30
C LYS A 164 10.90 17.67 2.34
N LYS A 165 12.20 17.70 2.01
CA LYS A 165 12.98 18.92 1.94
C LYS A 165 12.39 19.96 0.97
N ALA A 166 11.93 19.51 -0.20
CA ALA A 166 11.25 20.38 -1.16
C ALA A 166 9.93 20.95 -0.60
N GLN A 167 9.16 20.14 0.16
CA GLN A 167 7.93 20.64 0.80
C GLN A 167 8.21 21.67 1.89
N ASP A 168 9.27 21.51 2.67
CA ASP A 168 9.64 22.46 3.73
C ASP A 168 10.12 23.80 3.13
N THR A 169 10.82 23.77 2.00
CA THR A 169 11.20 24.98 1.27
C THR A 169 10.01 25.78 0.72
N LEU A 170 8.92 25.09 0.35
CA LEU A 170 7.71 25.74 -0.15
C LEU A 170 6.82 26.34 0.96
N ARG A 171 7.08 26.00 2.22
CA ARG A 171 6.33 26.52 3.39
C ARG A 171 6.92 27.78 4.01
N ASN A 172 8.20 28.03 3.73
CA ASN A 172 8.93 29.20 4.21
C ASN A 172 8.89 30.34 3.18
#